data_2a266a1ea7d5bd99b2cd5786da7c0d74
#
_entry.id   2a266a1ea7d5bd99b2cd5786da7c0d74
#
_cell.length_a   1.000
_cell.length_b   1.000
_cell.length_c   1.000
_cell.angle_alpha   90.00
_cell.angle_beta   90.00
_cell.angle_gamma   90.00
#
_symmetry.space_group_name_H-M   'P 1'
#
loop_
_entity.id
_entity.type
_entity.pdbx_description
1 polymer ?
#
loop_
_entity_poly.entity_id
_entity_poly.type
_entity_poly.pdbx_seq_one_letter_code
_entity_poly.pdbx_strand_id
1 'polypeptide(L)'
;MTTPRISLRRLRRSLLSVAAAGAALALATPAGAADVDTGLPPGPGAARAAVPAQTAAGWAAGTRSYLVITAPGDTSAARNAVAAKGGSVFAHYDAIGVVVAHSSSAGFAAAMRSVAGVQKVGATRTSDVPADAYSPTLPSAPGQSSTTLTETARWDMTRINADKAWAVSTGSPSVTVGVLDTGVDDRHQDIAPNFDTADSVSCAYGKADTRAGAWRDVGSHGTHVAGTIAAAKNGKGVVGVAPGVKIASVRIAEPSTSMFFAENTVCGFMWAGDHGFDVTNNSYYTDPWMFNCPDDPDQAAIIEGVRRAQEYAEGKGSLQVAAAGNSHYDLANKRSDSSSPNDSTPVNRTITNACIDIPTELPGVVTVAAIGNGNIKASYSNFGRDVIDVAAPGGDGAYGVYSTLPGGKYGNMNGTSMASPHVAGVAALLKSADPAATPADLRARLGTQATDTACPSDSRCTGTTAKNAFFGEGQVDALKAVGGTTPPPGRYFENTADVTVADNATVESPITVTGVTGNAPAALKVGVDVKHTYRGDLVLSLVAPDGSVYSLEDFADGDSGDDVVKTYTVDASSETASGTWKLRVRDLAAQDTGRIDAWNLTF
;
A
#
# COMPACT_ATOMS: atom_id res chain seq x y z
N MET A 1 -33.25 -26.11 61.77
CA MET A 1 -34.68 -26.33 61.49
C MET A 1 -34.84 -26.31 59.99
N THR A 2 -34.92 -27.47 59.48
CA THR A 2 -35.74 -28.06 58.41
C THR A 2 -35.61 -27.54 56.99
N THR A 3 -34.84 -28.29 56.24
CA THR A 3 -35.06 -28.56 54.80
C THR A 3 -36.35 -29.34 54.57
N PRO A 4 -36.95 -29.32 53.38
CA PRO A 4 -36.92 -30.59 52.64
C PRO A 4 -36.58 -30.50 51.11
N ARG A 5 -35.97 -31.58 50.70
CA ARG A 5 -35.82 -32.12 49.33
C ARG A 5 -37.15 -32.64 48.80
N ILE A 6 -37.24 -32.80 47.47
CA ILE A 6 -37.98 -33.85 46.71
C ILE A 6 -38.05 -33.34 45.26
N SER A 7 -37.86 -34.04 44.12
CA SER A 7 -37.45 -35.39 43.75
C SER A 7 -37.55 -35.46 42.22
N LEU A 8 -36.65 -36.19 41.58
CA LEU A 8 -36.67 -36.56 40.15
C LEU A 8 -37.90 -37.42 39.79
N ARG A 9 -38.47 -37.23 38.62
CA ARG A 9 -39.05 -38.32 37.82
C ARG A 9 -38.72 -38.21 36.33
N ARG A 10 -38.11 -39.28 35.84
CA ARG A 10 -37.99 -39.65 34.42
C ARG A 10 -39.33 -40.16 33.90
N LEU A 11 -39.66 -39.89 32.63
CA LEU A 11 -40.43 -40.86 31.83
C LEU A 11 -40.02 -40.82 30.35
N ARG A 12 -40.09 -41.99 29.76
CA ARG A 12 -39.51 -42.45 28.49
C ARG A 12 -40.44 -42.21 27.29
N ARG A 13 -39.80 -42.04 26.13
CA ARG A 13 -40.07 -42.53 24.76
C ARG A 13 -41.51 -42.62 24.26
N SER A 14 -41.77 -42.01 23.10
CA SER A 14 -42.41 -42.68 21.96
C SER A 14 -42.04 -41.98 20.65
N LEU A 15 -41.54 -42.76 19.69
CA LEU A 15 -41.34 -42.44 18.29
C LEU A 15 -42.71 -42.40 17.58
N LEU A 16 -42.96 -41.39 16.79
CA LEU A 16 -43.86 -41.51 15.62
C LEU A 16 -43.37 -40.60 14.49
N SER A 17 -43.07 -41.26 13.39
CA SER A 17 -42.73 -40.67 12.09
C SER A 17 -44.01 -40.14 11.44
N VAL A 18 -43.97 -38.87 10.95
CA VAL A 18 -44.86 -38.45 9.85
C VAL A 18 -44.07 -37.55 8.92
N ALA A 19 -44.20 -37.82 7.63
CA ALA A 19 -43.50 -37.21 6.52
C ALA A 19 -44.10 -35.87 6.10
N ALA A 20 -43.20 -35.04 5.59
CA ALA A 20 -43.30 -34.08 4.50
C ALA A 20 -44.48 -33.10 4.40
N ALA A 21 -44.14 -31.83 4.50
CA ALA A 21 -44.56 -30.79 3.55
C ALA A 21 -43.60 -29.60 3.68
N GLY A 22 -42.86 -29.30 2.62
CA GLY A 22 -41.94 -28.16 2.56
C GLY A 22 -42.69 -26.85 2.50
N ALA A 23 -42.40 -25.95 3.44
CA ALA A 23 -42.64 -24.53 3.29
C ALA A 23 -41.27 -23.85 3.45
N ALA A 24 -40.73 -23.35 2.35
CA ALA A 24 -39.54 -22.54 2.35
C ALA A 24 -39.83 -21.19 3.02
N LEU A 25 -39.46 -21.04 4.28
CA LEU A 25 -39.33 -19.73 4.92
C LEU A 25 -38.01 -19.14 4.44
N ALA A 26 -38.07 -18.13 3.55
CA ALA A 26 -36.94 -17.31 3.22
C ALA A 26 -36.55 -16.49 4.47
N LEU A 27 -35.57 -16.96 5.21
CA LEU A 27 -34.82 -16.15 6.16
C LEU A 27 -34.03 -15.10 5.35
N ALA A 28 -34.42 -13.84 5.45
CA ALA A 28 -33.61 -12.72 4.98
C ALA A 28 -32.30 -12.77 5.77
N THR A 29 -31.24 -13.22 5.12
CA THR A 29 -29.88 -13.00 5.59
C THR A 29 -29.62 -11.49 5.57
N PRO A 30 -28.97 -10.90 6.59
CA PRO A 30 -28.47 -9.54 6.49
C PRO A 30 -27.55 -9.50 5.26
N ALA A 31 -27.67 -8.42 4.49
CA ALA A 31 -26.83 -8.19 3.31
C ALA A 31 -25.38 -8.44 3.69
N GLY A 32 -24.83 -9.51 3.17
CA GLY A 32 -23.43 -9.83 3.33
C GLY A 32 -22.60 -8.66 2.81
N ALA A 33 -21.59 -8.29 3.55
CA ALA A 33 -20.51 -7.47 3.02
C ALA A 33 -20.11 -8.09 1.70
N ALA A 34 -20.20 -7.32 0.62
CA ALA A 34 -19.73 -7.78 -0.67
C ALA A 34 -18.29 -8.24 -0.49
N ASP A 35 -18.00 -9.48 -0.88
CA ASP A 35 -16.62 -9.95 -1.00
C ASP A 35 -15.92 -8.97 -1.92
N VAL A 36 -15.12 -8.09 -1.33
CA VAL A 36 -14.25 -7.20 -2.08
C VAL A 36 -13.19 -8.11 -2.67
N ASP A 37 -13.25 -8.32 -3.97
CA ASP A 37 -12.15 -8.95 -4.71
C ASP A 37 -10.89 -8.16 -4.34
N THR A 38 -10.02 -8.77 -3.56
CA THR A 38 -8.86 -8.10 -2.95
C THR A 38 -7.81 -7.71 -3.99
N GLY A 39 -8.04 -8.02 -5.28
CA GLY A 39 -7.09 -7.74 -6.37
C GLY A 39 -5.71 -8.39 -6.16
N LEU A 40 -5.57 -9.18 -5.10
CA LEU A 40 -4.35 -9.95 -4.86
C LEU A 40 -4.27 -11.08 -5.90
N PRO A 41 -3.12 -11.32 -6.49
CA PRO A 41 -2.92 -12.55 -7.23
C PRO A 41 -3.27 -13.72 -6.30
N PRO A 42 -3.97 -14.76 -6.78
CA PRO A 42 -4.41 -15.85 -5.95
C PRO A 42 -3.23 -16.47 -5.22
N GLY A 43 -3.39 -16.66 -3.91
CA GLY A 43 -2.42 -17.40 -3.10
C GLY A 43 -2.20 -18.81 -3.69
N PRO A 44 -1.12 -19.50 -3.31
CA PRO A 44 -0.78 -20.80 -3.87
C PRO A 44 -1.97 -21.78 -3.67
N GLY A 45 -2.63 -22.16 -4.78
CA GLY A 45 -3.75 -23.09 -4.79
C GLY A 45 -5.03 -22.64 -5.49
N ALA A 46 -5.22 -21.37 -5.78
CA ALA A 46 -6.34 -20.90 -6.60
C ALA A 46 -5.92 -20.92 -8.08
N ALA A 47 -6.17 -22.03 -8.77
CA ALA A 47 -6.06 -22.03 -10.22
C ALA A 47 -7.12 -21.06 -10.78
N ARG A 48 -6.69 -19.92 -11.33
CA ARG A 48 -7.57 -19.10 -12.17
C ARG A 48 -8.00 -19.98 -13.35
N ALA A 49 -9.30 -19.96 -13.65
CA ALA A 49 -9.81 -20.63 -14.85
C ALA A 49 -9.03 -20.08 -16.05
N ALA A 50 -8.46 -20.98 -16.86
CA ALA A 50 -7.81 -20.59 -18.10
C ALA A 50 -8.80 -19.74 -18.91
N VAL A 51 -8.39 -18.51 -19.25
CA VAL A 51 -9.21 -17.65 -20.11
C VAL A 51 -9.35 -18.36 -21.44
N PRO A 52 -10.58 -18.62 -21.93
CA PRO A 52 -10.75 -19.26 -23.22
C PRO A 52 -10.07 -18.41 -24.30
N ALA A 53 -9.29 -19.02 -25.16
CA ALA A 53 -8.67 -18.34 -26.29
C ALA A 53 -9.74 -17.64 -27.14
N GLN A 54 -9.90 -16.33 -27.00
CA GLN A 54 -10.75 -15.53 -27.86
C GLN A 54 -9.96 -15.15 -29.09
N THR A 55 -10.28 -15.78 -30.21
CA THR A 55 -9.76 -15.38 -31.52
C THR A 55 -10.57 -14.20 -32.04
N ALA A 56 -9.95 -13.00 -32.11
CA ALA A 56 -10.52 -11.94 -32.91
C ALA A 56 -10.38 -12.28 -34.41
N ALA A 57 -11.35 -11.88 -35.20
CA ALA A 57 -11.28 -12.03 -36.65
C ALA A 57 -10.02 -11.30 -37.18
N GLY A 58 -9.04 -12.06 -37.69
CA GLY A 58 -7.82 -11.55 -38.29
C GLY A 58 -6.50 -11.92 -37.58
N TRP A 59 -6.54 -12.52 -36.38
CA TRP A 59 -5.32 -12.94 -35.66
C TRP A 59 -5.22 -14.45 -35.60
N ALA A 60 -4.03 -14.97 -35.86
CA ALA A 60 -3.80 -16.42 -35.79
C ALA A 60 -3.81 -16.88 -34.32
N ALA A 61 -4.50 -17.97 -34.04
CA ALA A 61 -4.38 -18.65 -32.75
C ALA A 61 -2.90 -18.96 -32.45
N GLY A 62 -2.50 -18.82 -31.19
CA GLY A 62 -1.13 -19.03 -30.78
C GLY A 62 -0.21 -17.79 -30.90
N THR A 63 -0.75 -16.60 -31.11
CA THR A 63 0.09 -15.37 -31.11
C THR A 63 0.62 -15.10 -29.72
N ARG A 64 1.96 -14.99 -29.59
CA ARG A 64 2.68 -14.66 -28.36
C ARG A 64 3.30 -13.27 -28.44
N SER A 65 3.50 -12.64 -27.30
CA SER A 65 4.32 -11.44 -27.16
C SER A 65 5.74 -11.82 -26.79
N TYR A 66 6.71 -11.07 -27.32
CA TYR A 66 8.14 -11.29 -27.13
C TYR A 66 8.84 -9.97 -26.85
N LEU A 67 9.84 -9.99 -25.94
CA LEU A 67 10.86 -8.96 -25.87
C LEU A 67 12.05 -9.37 -26.71
N VAL A 68 12.46 -8.49 -27.63
CA VAL A 68 13.70 -8.61 -28.40
C VAL A 68 14.65 -7.53 -27.90
N ILE A 69 15.78 -7.96 -27.35
CA ILE A 69 16.75 -7.09 -26.69
C ILE A 69 17.96 -6.90 -27.59
N THR A 70 18.33 -5.65 -27.83
CA THR A 70 19.52 -5.21 -28.60
C THR A 70 20.41 -4.31 -27.76
N ALA A 71 21.48 -3.78 -28.33
CA ALA A 71 22.19 -2.65 -27.72
C ALA A 71 21.24 -1.43 -27.60
N PRO A 72 21.35 -0.62 -26.52
CA PRO A 72 20.63 0.65 -26.43
C PRO A 72 20.99 1.61 -27.58
N GLY A 73 20.02 2.43 -27.98
CA GLY A 73 20.19 3.53 -28.96
C GLY A 73 19.58 3.27 -30.33
N ASP A 74 19.67 2.05 -30.88
CA ASP A 74 19.09 1.72 -32.19
C ASP A 74 18.53 0.28 -32.24
N THR A 75 17.25 0.17 -32.48
CA THR A 75 16.54 -1.12 -32.64
C THR A 75 16.18 -1.41 -34.11
N SER A 76 16.58 -0.57 -35.07
CA SER A 76 16.12 -0.64 -36.48
C SER A 76 16.42 -1.97 -37.14
N ALA A 77 17.62 -2.53 -36.95
CA ALA A 77 17.98 -3.84 -37.49
C ALA A 77 17.10 -4.97 -36.94
N ALA A 78 16.86 -4.96 -35.64
CA ALA A 78 15.95 -5.95 -34.98
C ALA A 78 14.51 -5.79 -35.47
N ARG A 79 13.99 -4.57 -35.56
CA ARG A 79 12.64 -4.30 -36.08
C ARG A 79 12.48 -4.79 -37.52
N ASN A 80 13.43 -4.56 -38.37
CA ASN A 80 13.41 -5.05 -39.77
C ASN A 80 13.44 -6.59 -39.81
N ALA A 81 14.20 -7.23 -38.92
CA ALA A 81 14.29 -8.67 -38.85
C ALA A 81 12.99 -9.32 -38.33
N VAL A 82 12.23 -8.67 -37.45
CA VAL A 82 10.98 -9.19 -36.90
C VAL A 82 10.02 -9.63 -37.99
N ALA A 83 9.75 -8.78 -38.99
CA ALA A 83 8.86 -9.12 -40.10
C ALA A 83 9.44 -10.27 -40.95
N ALA A 84 10.74 -10.27 -41.25
CA ALA A 84 11.40 -11.33 -42.00
C ALA A 84 11.39 -12.71 -41.29
N LYS A 85 11.22 -12.71 -39.95
CA LYS A 85 11.14 -13.92 -39.13
C LYS A 85 9.71 -14.32 -38.75
N GLY A 86 8.69 -13.73 -39.37
CA GLY A 86 7.28 -14.09 -39.17
C GLY A 86 6.64 -13.45 -37.93
N GLY A 87 7.12 -12.28 -37.53
CA GLY A 87 6.52 -11.47 -36.47
C GLY A 87 6.05 -10.10 -36.96
N SER A 88 5.46 -9.34 -36.07
CA SER A 88 5.12 -7.92 -36.24
C SER A 88 5.66 -7.12 -35.05
N VAL A 89 6.22 -5.94 -35.33
CA VAL A 89 6.62 -4.98 -34.27
C VAL A 89 5.36 -4.35 -33.70
N PHE A 90 5.18 -4.45 -32.39
CA PHE A 90 4.07 -3.84 -31.68
C PHE A 90 4.45 -2.50 -31.04
N ALA A 91 5.60 -2.48 -30.35
CA ALA A 91 6.19 -1.27 -29.78
C ALA A 91 7.72 -1.38 -29.80
N HIS A 92 8.42 -0.27 -29.61
CA HIS A 92 9.88 -0.26 -29.43
C HIS A 92 10.33 0.89 -28.54
N TYR A 93 11.42 0.67 -27.83
CA TYR A 93 12.03 1.58 -26.87
C TYR A 93 13.53 1.66 -27.18
N ASP A 94 13.87 2.52 -28.15
CA ASP A 94 15.24 2.61 -28.69
C ASP A 94 16.25 2.97 -27.62
N ALA A 95 15.90 3.90 -26.71
CA ALA A 95 16.77 4.34 -25.62
C ALA A 95 17.35 3.19 -24.78
N ILE A 96 16.59 2.10 -24.62
CA ILE A 96 16.98 0.92 -23.83
C ILE A 96 17.21 -0.34 -24.68
N GLY A 97 17.09 -0.23 -26.01
CA GLY A 97 17.30 -1.34 -26.95
C GLY A 97 16.28 -2.47 -26.84
N VAL A 98 15.00 -2.16 -26.60
CA VAL A 98 13.91 -3.14 -26.43
C VAL A 98 12.88 -3.00 -27.52
N VAL A 99 12.52 -4.12 -28.18
CA VAL A 99 11.39 -4.21 -29.13
C VAL A 99 10.37 -5.20 -28.58
N VAL A 100 9.11 -4.79 -28.54
CA VAL A 100 7.95 -5.66 -28.30
C VAL A 100 7.47 -6.18 -29.63
N ALA A 101 7.52 -7.48 -29.82
CA ALA A 101 7.11 -8.14 -31.05
C ALA A 101 6.04 -9.20 -30.80
N HIS A 102 5.08 -9.32 -31.74
CA HIS A 102 4.08 -10.36 -31.71
C HIS A 102 4.32 -11.37 -32.84
N SER A 103 4.18 -12.67 -32.55
CA SER A 103 4.32 -13.71 -33.55
C SER A 103 3.50 -14.96 -33.18
N SER A 104 2.91 -15.60 -34.19
CA SER A 104 2.31 -16.93 -34.06
C SER A 104 3.27 -18.06 -34.51
N SER A 105 4.49 -17.73 -34.93
CA SER A 105 5.52 -18.70 -35.33
C SER A 105 6.17 -19.34 -34.11
N ALA A 106 6.03 -20.61 -33.90
CA ALA A 106 6.67 -21.37 -32.82
C ALA A 106 8.21 -21.26 -32.83
N GLY A 107 8.82 -21.00 -33.98
CA GLY A 107 10.27 -20.82 -34.13
C GLY A 107 10.74 -19.38 -34.03
N PHE A 108 9.87 -18.40 -33.76
CA PHE A 108 10.18 -16.98 -33.82
C PHE A 108 11.35 -16.59 -32.91
N ALA A 109 11.29 -16.95 -31.62
CA ALA A 109 12.36 -16.58 -30.68
C ALA A 109 13.72 -17.14 -31.09
N ALA A 110 13.80 -18.41 -31.49
CA ALA A 110 15.03 -19.04 -31.98
C ALA A 110 15.56 -18.37 -33.25
N ALA A 111 14.67 -18.04 -34.20
CA ALA A 111 15.03 -17.33 -35.42
C ALA A 111 15.53 -15.90 -35.16
N MET A 112 14.95 -15.21 -34.19
CA MET A 112 15.38 -13.86 -33.81
C MET A 112 16.71 -13.88 -33.04
N ARG A 113 16.99 -14.88 -32.19
CA ARG A 113 18.28 -15.03 -31.51
C ARG A 113 19.47 -15.20 -32.46
N SER A 114 19.21 -15.63 -33.73
CA SER A 114 20.25 -15.75 -34.75
C SER A 114 20.54 -14.44 -35.51
N VAL A 115 19.79 -13.37 -35.24
CA VAL A 115 19.94 -12.08 -35.91
C VAL A 115 21.12 -11.31 -35.33
N ALA A 116 22.01 -10.81 -36.15
CA ALA A 116 23.16 -10.00 -35.71
C ALA A 116 22.67 -8.78 -34.93
N GLY A 117 23.30 -8.50 -33.77
CA GLY A 117 22.95 -7.40 -32.89
C GLY A 117 21.82 -7.68 -31.90
N VAL A 118 21.10 -8.80 -32.05
CA VAL A 118 20.14 -9.27 -31.04
C VAL A 118 20.90 -9.97 -29.91
N GLN A 119 20.67 -9.54 -28.68
CA GLN A 119 21.35 -10.04 -27.49
C GLN A 119 20.52 -11.11 -26.77
N LYS A 120 19.20 -10.87 -26.61
CA LYS A 120 18.25 -11.81 -26.00
C LYS A 120 16.90 -11.72 -26.71
N VAL A 121 16.16 -12.81 -26.70
CA VAL A 121 14.74 -12.86 -27.12
C VAL A 121 14.01 -13.82 -26.23
N GLY A 122 12.85 -13.42 -25.70
CA GLY A 122 12.01 -14.28 -24.88
C GLY A 122 10.53 -13.94 -25.00
N ALA A 123 9.70 -14.98 -24.89
CA ALA A 123 8.26 -14.81 -24.75
C ALA A 123 7.94 -14.21 -23.37
N THR A 124 7.03 -13.24 -23.35
CA THR A 124 6.63 -12.58 -22.11
C THR A 124 5.44 -13.24 -21.44
N ARG A 125 4.80 -14.18 -22.11
CA ARG A 125 3.60 -14.89 -21.65
C ARG A 125 3.52 -16.30 -22.22
N THR A 126 2.82 -17.19 -21.52
CA THR A 126 2.51 -18.53 -22.01
C THR A 126 1.10 -18.61 -22.63
N SER A 127 0.24 -17.63 -22.36
CA SER A 127 -1.06 -17.42 -22.98
C SER A 127 -0.96 -16.67 -24.32
N ASP A 128 -2.05 -16.67 -25.09
CA ASP A 128 -2.12 -15.88 -26.32
C ASP A 128 -2.28 -14.38 -26.02
N VAL A 129 -1.74 -13.54 -26.90
CA VAL A 129 -2.03 -12.10 -26.88
C VAL A 129 -3.51 -11.91 -27.16
N PRO A 130 -4.29 -11.25 -26.27
CA PRO A 130 -5.72 -11.08 -26.50
C PRO A 130 -6.00 -10.08 -27.63
N ALA A 131 -7.17 -10.23 -28.25
CA ALA A 131 -7.55 -9.42 -29.39
C ALA A 131 -7.64 -7.92 -29.11
N ASP A 132 -8.05 -7.56 -27.90
CA ASP A 132 -8.17 -6.17 -27.46
C ASP A 132 -6.80 -5.46 -27.33
N ALA A 133 -5.68 -6.19 -27.34
CA ALA A 133 -4.34 -5.59 -27.42
C ALA A 133 -4.17 -4.66 -28.64
N TYR A 134 -4.87 -4.94 -29.73
CA TYR A 134 -4.76 -4.19 -30.98
C TYR A 134 -5.78 -3.06 -31.13
N SER A 135 -6.84 -3.11 -30.33
CA SER A 135 -7.91 -2.10 -30.31
C SER A 135 -8.51 -2.01 -28.90
N PRO A 136 -7.73 -1.50 -27.92
CA PRO A 136 -8.16 -1.50 -26.55
C PRO A 136 -9.43 -0.67 -26.34
N THR A 137 -10.42 -1.25 -25.65
CA THR A 137 -11.59 -0.53 -25.18
C THR A 137 -11.22 0.33 -23.98
N LEU A 138 -11.71 1.57 -23.94
CA LEU A 138 -11.51 2.44 -22.78
C LEU A 138 -12.32 1.91 -21.59
N PRO A 139 -11.74 1.89 -20.38
CA PRO A 139 -12.50 1.59 -19.18
C PRO A 139 -13.62 2.60 -18.96
N SER A 140 -14.79 2.11 -18.55
CA SER A 140 -15.90 2.98 -18.18
C SER A 140 -15.54 3.77 -16.92
N ALA A 141 -15.94 5.04 -16.88
CA ALA A 141 -15.86 5.82 -15.65
C ALA A 141 -16.91 5.28 -14.66
N PRO A 142 -16.52 4.84 -13.45
CA PRO A 142 -17.48 4.37 -12.47
C PRO A 142 -18.41 5.50 -12.03
N GLY A 143 -19.67 5.17 -11.74
CA GLY A 143 -20.61 6.11 -11.11
C GLY A 143 -20.07 6.47 -9.72
N GLN A 144 -20.04 7.77 -9.39
CA GLN A 144 -19.50 8.23 -8.11
C GLN A 144 -20.58 8.24 -7.02
N SER A 145 -20.30 7.60 -5.88
CA SER A 145 -21.07 7.76 -4.66
C SER A 145 -20.52 8.93 -3.84
N SER A 146 -21.38 9.78 -3.31
CA SER A 146 -20.96 10.76 -2.31
C SER A 146 -20.84 10.08 -0.94
N THR A 147 -19.77 10.39 -0.19
CA THR A 147 -19.69 9.99 1.22
C THR A 147 -19.94 11.19 2.13
N THR A 148 -20.56 10.91 3.27
CA THR A 148 -20.65 11.82 4.41
C THR A 148 -19.62 11.47 5.49
N LEU A 149 -18.74 10.48 5.23
CA LEU A 149 -17.68 10.11 6.16
C LEU A 149 -16.73 11.30 6.33
N THR A 150 -16.51 11.69 7.57
CA THR A 150 -15.44 12.62 7.94
C THR A 150 -14.10 11.88 7.94
N GLU A 151 -13.02 12.62 7.76
CA GLU A 151 -11.67 12.04 7.91
C GLU A 151 -11.53 11.44 9.29
N THR A 152 -11.11 10.16 9.36
CA THR A 152 -10.90 9.45 10.62
C THR A 152 -9.43 9.07 10.75
N ALA A 153 -8.92 9.09 12.00
CA ALA A 153 -7.61 8.55 12.30
C ALA A 153 -7.56 7.06 11.90
N ARG A 154 -6.50 6.69 11.21
CA ARG A 154 -6.28 5.32 10.72
C ARG A 154 -5.06 4.74 11.41
N TRP A 155 -5.16 3.51 11.88
CA TRP A 155 -4.07 2.83 12.58
C TRP A 155 -2.77 2.78 11.77
N ASP A 156 -2.87 2.61 10.45
CA ASP A 156 -1.76 2.54 9.52
C ASP A 156 -1.02 3.88 9.40
N MET A 157 -1.75 5.00 9.34
CA MET A 157 -1.18 6.35 9.30
C MET A 157 -0.52 6.74 10.62
N THR A 158 -1.19 6.44 11.73
CA THR A 158 -0.64 6.68 13.08
C THR A 158 0.63 5.84 13.31
N ARG A 159 0.64 4.60 12.79
CA ARG A 159 1.78 3.69 12.94
C ARG A 159 3.08 4.24 12.36
N ILE A 160 3.03 4.95 11.25
CA ILE A 160 4.18 5.56 10.58
C ILE A 160 4.30 7.07 10.88
N ASN A 161 3.58 7.60 11.86
CA ASN A 161 3.53 9.03 12.22
C ASN A 161 3.12 9.96 11.06
N ALA A 162 2.33 9.48 10.08
CA ALA A 162 1.85 10.31 8.98
C ALA A 162 0.88 11.38 9.47
N ASP A 163 0.00 11.05 10.41
CA ASP A 163 -0.91 11.96 11.10
C ASP A 163 -0.18 13.16 11.71
N LYS A 164 0.99 12.92 12.30
CA LYS A 164 1.86 13.97 12.86
C LYS A 164 2.65 14.73 11.79
N ALA A 165 3.05 14.03 10.73
CA ALA A 165 3.76 14.64 9.61
C ALA A 165 2.92 15.72 8.91
N TRP A 166 1.59 15.53 8.79
CA TRP A 166 0.69 16.49 8.14
C TRP A 166 0.64 17.86 8.83
N ALA A 167 0.99 17.95 10.11
CA ALA A 167 1.13 19.24 10.81
C ALA A 167 2.41 20.00 10.41
N VAL A 168 3.41 19.30 9.86
CA VAL A 168 4.68 19.87 9.39
C VAL A 168 4.65 20.10 7.90
N SER A 169 4.27 19.07 7.13
CA SER A 169 4.14 19.12 5.66
C SER A 169 3.22 18.02 5.16
N THR A 170 2.41 18.35 4.18
CA THR A 170 1.58 17.39 3.43
C THR A 170 2.24 16.93 2.12
N GLY A 171 3.46 17.36 1.85
CA GLY A 171 4.14 17.19 0.57
C GLY A 171 3.94 18.39 -0.38
N SER A 172 4.51 18.31 -1.57
CA SER A 172 4.50 19.37 -2.58
C SER A 172 3.79 18.93 -3.86
N PRO A 173 2.95 19.75 -4.48
CA PRO A 173 2.34 19.45 -5.78
C PRO A 173 3.35 19.45 -6.95
N SER A 174 4.62 19.79 -6.71
CA SER A 174 5.70 19.60 -7.67
C SER A 174 6.27 18.18 -7.68
N VAL A 175 5.87 17.33 -6.72
CA VAL A 175 6.28 15.92 -6.63
C VAL A 175 5.17 15.04 -7.19
N THR A 176 5.53 14.18 -8.14
CA THR A 176 4.59 13.23 -8.77
C THR A 176 4.94 11.80 -8.40
N VAL A 177 3.95 11.07 -7.90
CA VAL A 177 4.04 9.63 -7.68
C VAL A 177 3.28 8.88 -8.77
N GLY A 178 3.99 8.08 -9.55
CA GLY A 178 3.40 7.18 -10.54
C GLY A 178 2.87 5.90 -9.88
N VAL A 179 1.60 5.59 -10.08
CA VAL A 179 0.96 4.34 -9.64
C VAL A 179 0.94 3.38 -10.82
N LEU A 180 1.91 2.46 -10.87
CA LEU A 180 1.98 1.40 -11.88
C LEU A 180 1.15 0.21 -11.37
N ASP A 181 -0.12 0.11 -11.83
CA ASP A 181 -1.08 -0.80 -11.22
C ASP A 181 -2.28 -1.08 -12.15
N THR A 182 -3.44 -1.47 -11.60
CA THR A 182 -4.69 -1.71 -12.34
C THR A 182 -5.32 -0.44 -12.92
N GLY A 183 -4.75 0.73 -12.64
CA GLY A 183 -5.29 2.05 -12.95
C GLY A 183 -5.81 2.76 -11.70
N VAL A 184 -6.29 4.00 -11.87
CA VAL A 184 -6.82 4.82 -10.79
C VAL A 184 -8.15 5.44 -11.20
N ASP A 185 -9.13 5.49 -10.29
CA ASP A 185 -10.37 6.26 -10.47
C ASP A 185 -10.08 7.75 -10.28
N ASP A 186 -9.83 8.43 -11.40
CA ASP A 186 -9.54 9.86 -11.49
C ASP A 186 -10.68 10.77 -11.01
N ARG A 187 -11.85 10.20 -10.73
CA ARG A 187 -13.06 10.91 -10.33
C ARG A 187 -13.40 10.73 -8.85
N HIS A 188 -12.67 9.85 -8.15
CA HIS A 188 -12.89 9.65 -6.71
C HIS A 188 -12.62 10.95 -5.95
N GLN A 189 -13.54 11.35 -5.06
CA GLN A 189 -13.50 12.66 -4.39
C GLN A 189 -12.20 12.95 -3.62
N ASP A 190 -11.53 11.91 -3.10
CA ASP A 190 -10.27 12.05 -2.36
C ASP A 190 -9.04 11.93 -3.27
N ILE A 191 -9.20 11.46 -4.51
CA ILE A 191 -8.11 11.33 -5.50
C ILE A 191 -8.08 12.52 -6.45
N ALA A 192 -9.25 12.93 -6.95
CA ALA A 192 -9.38 13.97 -7.97
C ALA A 192 -8.62 15.28 -7.68
N PRO A 193 -8.53 15.77 -6.43
CA PRO A 193 -7.76 16.98 -6.14
C PRO A 193 -6.25 16.87 -6.44
N ASN A 194 -5.69 15.67 -6.34
CA ASN A 194 -4.27 15.39 -6.50
C ASN A 194 -3.94 14.63 -7.80
N PHE A 195 -4.96 14.33 -8.62
CA PHE A 195 -4.78 13.52 -9.82
C PHE A 195 -4.15 14.30 -10.97
N ASP A 196 -3.06 13.79 -11.52
CA ASP A 196 -2.41 14.35 -12.71
C ASP A 196 -2.89 13.67 -13.99
N THR A 197 -3.84 14.29 -14.64
CA THR A 197 -4.41 13.77 -15.90
C THR A 197 -3.41 13.84 -17.07
N ALA A 198 -2.50 14.82 -17.06
CA ALA A 198 -1.57 15.04 -18.17
C ALA A 198 -0.51 13.92 -18.25
N ASP A 199 -0.05 13.45 -17.09
CA ASP A 199 0.97 12.43 -16.98
C ASP A 199 0.40 11.01 -16.79
N SER A 200 -0.93 10.85 -16.79
CA SER A 200 -1.60 9.56 -16.68
C SER A 200 -1.76 8.86 -18.03
N VAL A 201 -1.59 7.51 -18.04
CA VAL A 201 -1.52 6.70 -19.26
C VAL A 201 -2.00 5.28 -19.00
N SER A 202 -2.38 4.57 -20.06
CA SER A 202 -2.40 3.10 -20.05
C SER A 202 -1.18 2.57 -20.81
N CYS A 203 -0.43 1.70 -20.16
CA CYS A 203 0.65 0.90 -20.72
C CYS A 203 0.25 -0.58 -20.89
N ALA A 204 -1.02 -0.92 -20.74
CA ALA A 204 -1.52 -2.27 -21.02
C ALA A 204 -1.12 -2.70 -22.42
N TYR A 205 -0.68 -3.95 -22.54
CA TYR A 205 -0.14 -4.56 -23.77
C TYR A 205 1.23 -4.03 -24.22
N GLY A 206 1.92 -3.22 -23.40
CA GLY A 206 3.28 -2.76 -23.71
C GLY A 206 3.37 -1.58 -24.66
N LYS A 207 2.31 -0.78 -24.77
CA LYS A 207 2.28 0.44 -25.59
C LYS A 207 1.46 1.52 -24.90
N ALA A 208 1.98 2.75 -24.87
CA ALA A 208 1.30 3.88 -24.27
C ALA A 208 0.00 4.24 -25.02
N ASP A 209 -1.11 4.31 -24.27
CA ASP A 209 -2.41 4.81 -24.72
C ASP A 209 -2.78 6.03 -23.86
N THR A 210 -2.70 7.21 -24.46
CA THR A 210 -2.94 8.50 -23.82
C THR A 210 -4.36 9.01 -23.99
N ARG A 211 -5.26 8.21 -24.57
CA ARG A 211 -6.68 8.60 -24.70
C ARG A 211 -7.28 8.85 -23.33
N ALA A 212 -8.08 9.92 -23.21
CA ALA A 212 -8.71 10.31 -21.96
C ALA A 212 -9.48 9.16 -21.30
N GLY A 213 -9.09 8.81 -20.07
CA GLY A 213 -9.66 7.70 -19.31
C GLY A 213 -9.04 6.32 -19.58
N ALA A 214 -8.03 6.21 -20.45
CA ALA A 214 -7.31 4.94 -20.66
C ALA A 214 -6.63 4.44 -19.37
N TRP A 215 -6.23 5.34 -18.50
CA TRP A 215 -5.60 5.11 -17.21
C TRP A 215 -6.53 4.64 -16.09
N ARG A 216 -7.87 4.60 -16.32
CA ARG A 216 -8.84 4.27 -15.28
C ARG A 216 -8.72 2.83 -14.82
N ASP A 217 -9.08 2.65 -13.57
CA ASP A 217 -8.98 1.38 -12.85
C ASP A 217 -9.88 0.31 -13.47
N VAL A 218 -9.31 -0.88 -13.65
CA VAL A 218 -10.02 -2.07 -14.14
C VAL A 218 -10.13 -3.17 -13.08
N GLY A 219 -9.60 -2.94 -11.84
CA GLY A 219 -9.52 -3.96 -10.82
C GLY A 219 -9.70 -3.48 -9.36
N SER A 220 -9.89 -2.20 -9.11
CA SER A 220 -9.97 -1.55 -7.78
C SER A 220 -8.66 -1.43 -6.99
N HIS A 221 -7.65 -2.22 -7.28
CA HIS A 221 -6.40 -2.27 -6.52
C HIS A 221 -5.60 -0.97 -6.64
N GLY A 222 -5.38 -0.44 -7.83
CA GLY A 222 -4.62 0.79 -8.04
C GLY A 222 -5.28 2.04 -7.44
N THR A 223 -6.62 2.09 -7.41
CA THR A 223 -7.34 3.17 -6.71
C THR A 223 -7.09 3.12 -5.21
N HIS A 224 -7.05 1.90 -4.61
CA HIS A 224 -6.76 1.73 -3.19
C HIS A 224 -5.31 2.15 -2.85
N VAL A 225 -4.37 1.73 -3.68
CA VAL A 225 -2.95 2.13 -3.60
C VAL A 225 -2.80 3.65 -3.69
N ALA A 226 -3.41 4.28 -4.69
CA ALA A 226 -3.35 5.72 -4.89
C ALA A 226 -3.87 6.51 -3.66
N GLY A 227 -4.97 6.06 -3.07
CA GLY A 227 -5.52 6.67 -1.86
C GLY A 227 -4.60 6.56 -0.65
N THR A 228 -3.90 5.43 -0.50
CA THR A 228 -2.91 5.25 0.56
C THR A 228 -1.73 6.21 0.40
N ILE A 229 -1.28 6.47 -0.84
CA ILE A 229 -0.21 7.43 -1.12
C ILE A 229 -0.66 8.86 -0.83
N ALA A 230 -1.75 9.32 -1.47
CA ALA A 230 -2.05 10.74 -1.58
C ALA A 230 -3.54 11.06 -1.67
N ALA A 231 -4.43 10.32 -0.99
CA ALA A 231 -5.79 10.81 -0.79
C ALA A 231 -5.73 12.21 -0.17
N ALA A 232 -6.48 13.16 -0.74
CA ALA A 232 -6.40 14.56 -0.37
C ALA A 232 -6.95 14.82 1.04
N LYS A 233 -6.31 15.69 1.79
CA LYS A 233 -6.80 16.18 3.09
C LYS A 233 -7.90 17.22 2.84
N ASN A 234 -9.13 16.76 2.65
CA ASN A 234 -10.26 17.58 2.20
C ASN A 234 -11.48 17.54 3.15
N GLY A 235 -11.30 17.00 4.37
CA GLY A 235 -12.34 16.85 5.39
C GLY A 235 -13.30 15.69 5.15
N LYS A 236 -12.98 14.76 4.23
CA LYS A 236 -13.84 13.63 3.85
C LYS A 236 -13.04 12.34 3.74
N GLY A 237 -13.71 11.22 3.99
CA GLY A 237 -13.20 9.88 3.72
C GLY A 237 -11.86 9.58 4.37
N VAL A 238 -10.79 9.51 3.59
CA VAL A 238 -9.44 9.13 4.05
C VAL A 238 -8.39 10.15 3.62
N VAL A 239 -7.27 10.18 4.35
CA VAL A 239 -6.09 10.99 4.03
C VAL A 239 -4.93 10.06 3.72
N GLY A 240 -4.19 10.30 2.64
CA GLY A 240 -2.99 9.55 2.27
C GLY A 240 -1.76 10.01 3.06
N VAL A 241 -0.64 9.28 2.92
CA VAL A 241 0.63 9.60 3.59
C VAL A 241 1.13 11.00 3.20
N ALA A 242 1.06 11.33 1.93
CA ALA A 242 1.50 12.60 1.33
C ALA A 242 0.35 13.32 0.60
N PRO A 243 -0.65 13.86 1.32
CA PRO A 243 -1.90 14.33 0.71
C PRO A 243 -1.76 15.61 -0.13
N GLY A 244 -0.57 16.15 -0.27
CA GLY A 244 -0.29 17.34 -1.09
C GLY A 244 0.55 17.06 -2.34
N VAL A 245 0.91 15.78 -2.63
CA VAL A 245 1.63 15.42 -3.85
C VAL A 245 0.67 15.00 -4.96
N LYS A 246 1.16 14.94 -6.19
CA LYS A 246 0.39 14.48 -7.34
C LYS A 246 0.42 12.97 -7.50
N ILE A 247 -0.65 12.40 -8.04
CA ILE A 247 -0.78 11.00 -8.47
C ILE A 247 -0.93 10.96 -9.98
N ALA A 248 -0.04 10.26 -10.66
CA ALA A 248 -0.21 9.86 -12.05
C ALA A 248 -0.54 8.36 -12.13
N SER A 249 -1.60 8.02 -12.83
CA SER A 249 -1.97 6.62 -13.05
C SER A 249 -1.26 6.07 -14.27
N VAL A 250 -0.47 5.03 -14.09
CA VAL A 250 0.11 4.24 -15.18
C VAL A 250 -0.53 2.85 -15.15
N ARG A 251 -1.65 2.68 -15.85
CA ARG A 251 -2.32 1.40 -15.88
C ARG A 251 -1.52 0.39 -16.69
N ILE A 252 -0.89 -0.58 -16.02
CA ILE A 252 -0.13 -1.66 -16.63
C ILE A 252 -0.87 -2.99 -16.63
N ALA A 253 -1.97 -3.12 -15.86
CA ALA A 253 -2.83 -4.30 -15.90
C ALA A 253 -3.61 -4.39 -17.21
N GLU A 254 -3.66 -5.57 -17.81
CA GLU A 254 -4.52 -5.84 -18.95
C GLU A 254 -5.98 -5.97 -18.51
N PRO A 255 -6.94 -5.29 -19.16
CA PRO A 255 -8.33 -5.29 -18.73
C PRO A 255 -8.98 -6.67 -18.69
N SER A 256 -8.59 -7.56 -19.62
CA SER A 256 -9.18 -8.88 -19.76
C SER A 256 -8.64 -9.92 -18.78
N THR A 257 -7.41 -9.74 -18.30
CA THR A 257 -6.70 -10.73 -17.46
C THR A 257 -6.36 -10.21 -16.08
N SER A 258 -6.30 -8.89 -15.91
CA SER A 258 -5.74 -8.20 -14.75
C SER A 258 -4.26 -8.56 -14.49
N MET A 259 -3.53 -9.00 -15.51
CA MET A 259 -2.12 -9.40 -15.42
C MET A 259 -1.17 -8.27 -15.80
N PHE A 260 0.03 -8.32 -15.25
CA PHE A 260 1.09 -7.33 -15.35
C PHE A 260 2.28 -7.90 -16.13
N PHE A 261 2.13 -8.07 -17.46
CA PHE A 261 3.19 -8.65 -18.28
C PHE A 261 4.40 -7.73 -18.46
N ALA A 262 5.55 -8.32 -18.80
CA ALA A 262 6.83 -7.62 -18.89
C ALA A 262 6.81 -6.42 -19.84
N GLU A 263 6.19 -6.53 -21.01
CA GLU A 263 6.04 -5.43 -21.96
C GLU A 263 5.27 -4.25 -21.39
N ASN A 264 4.27 -4.50 -20.52
CA ASN A 264 3.48 -3.47 -19.86
C ASN A 264 4.33 -2.74 -18.82
N THR A 265 5.11 -3.50 -18.04
CA THR A 265 6.05 -2.96 -17.04
C THR A 265 7.14 -2.13 -17.71
N VAL A 266 7.71 -2.60 -18.84
CA VAL A 266 8.68 -1.82 -19.65
C VAL A 266 8.06 -0.49 -20.08
N CYS A 267 6.84 -0.50 -20.65
CA CYS A 267 6.14 0.73 -21.04
C CYS A 267 5.96 1.66 -19.84
N GLY A 268 5.55 1.12 -18.68
CA GLY A 268 5.30 1.92 -17.48
C GLY A 268 6.53 2.63 -16.95
N PHE A 269 7.67 1.94 -16.86
CA PHE A 269 8.93 2.57 -16.43
C PHE A 269 9.48 3.57 -17.45
N MET A 270 9.37 3.28 -18.74
CA MET A 270 9.75 4.25 -19.78
C MET A 270 8.90 5.52 -19.67
N TRP A 271 7.58 5.37 -19.48
CA TRP A 271 6.69 6.52 -19.27
C TRP A 271 7.07 7.32 -18.03
N ALA A 272 7.32 6.65 -16.91
CA ALA A 272 7.72 7.30 -15.66
C ALA A 272 9.00 8.13 -15.82
N GLY A 273 10.02 7.58 -16.52
CA GLY A 273 11.27 8.29 -16.80
C GLY A 273 11.09 9.48 -17.75
N ASP A 274 10.29 9.31 -18.81
CA ASP A 274 10.07 10.36 -19.83
C ASP A 274 9.20 11.52 -19.29
N HIS A 275 8.34 11.26 -18.27
CA HIS A 275 7.47 12.26 -17.65
C HIS A 275 7.99 12.75 -16.28
N GLY A 276 9.21 12.36 -15.91
CA GLY A 276 9.90 12.90 -14.73
C GLY A 276 9.20 12.59 -13.40
N PHE A 277 8.66 11.38 -13.23
CA PHE A 277 8.09 10.96 -11.95
C PHE A 277 9.20 10.88 -10.89
N ASP A 278 8.93 11.42 -9.71
CA ASP A 278 9.88 11.38 -8.59
C ASP A 278 9.93 10.02 -7.91
N VAL A 279 8.76 9.35 -7.82
CA VAL A 279 8.61 8.03 -7.21
C VAL A 279 7.64 7.20 -8.03
N THR A 280 7.87 5.90 -8.15
CA THR A 280 6.85 4.95 -8.62
C THR A 280 6.47 3.97 -7.51
N ASN A 281 5.19 3.63 -7.41
CA ASN A 281 4.71 2.52 -6.61
C ASN A 281 4.39 1.32 -7.49
N ASN A 282 4.94 0.16 -7.11
CA ASN A 282 4.85 -1.09 -7.86
C ASN A 282 4.32 -2.19 -6.92
N SER A 283 2.99 -2.31 -6.83
CA SER A 283 2.33 -3.27 -5.94
C SER A 283 1.94 -4.55 -6.69
N TYR A 284 2.86 -5.10 -7.49
CA TYR A 284 2.67 -6.29 -8.35
C TYR A 284 3.99 -7.04 -8.52
N TYR A 285 3.93 -8.24 -9.07
CA TYR A 285 5.06 -8.88 -9.72
C TYR A 285 4.80 -9.04 -11.22
N THR A 286 5.87 -9.15 -12.01
CA THR A 286 5.77 -9.26 -13.48
C THR A 286 5.32 -10.67 -13.87
N ASP A 287 4.07 -10.78 -14.31
CA ASP A 287 3.48 -12.02 -14.81
C ASP A 287 4.22 -12.55 -16.05
N PRO A 288 4.19 -13.86 -16.31
CA PRO A 288 3.46 -14.91 -15.58
C PRO A 288 4.32 -15.65 -14.54
N TRP A 289 5.55 -15.20 -14.31
CA TRP A 289 6.51 -15.88 -13.44
C TRP A 289 6.67 -15.12 -12.13
N MET A 290 6.30 -15.74 -11.00
CA MET A 290 6.58 -15.15 -9.68
C MET A 290 8.09 -14.92 -9.50
N PHE A 291 8.90 -15.88 -9.93
CA PHE A 291 10.35 -15.74 -9.97
C PHE A 291 10.86 -15.99 -11.37
N ASN A 292 11.57 -15.04 -11.93
CA ASN A 292 12.21 -15.13 -13.24
C ASN A 292 13.63 -15.64 -13.10
N CYS A 293 13.97 -16.71 -13.79
CA CYS A 293 15.28 -17.38 -13.71
C CYS A 293 16.16 -17.01 -14.93
N PRO A 294 17.42 -16.59 -14.71
CA PRO A 294 18.28 -16.13 -15.80
C PRO A 294 18.82 -17.24 -16.71
N ASP A 295 18.68 -18.51 -16.32
CA ASP A 295 19.04 -19.69 -17.11
C ASP A 295 17.93 -20.13 -18.09
N ASP A 296 16.71 -19.61 -17.95
CA ASP A 296 15.64 -19.74 -18.92
C ASP A 296 15.71 -18.59 -19.94
N PRO A 297 15.82 -18.85 -21.26
CA PRO A 297 15.99 -17.78 -22.24
C PRO A 297 14.83 -16.78 -22.31
N ASP A 298 13.58 -17.19 -22.05
CA ASP A 298 12.43 -16.31 -22.09
C ASP A 298 12.42 -15.41 -20.86
N GLN A 299 12.63 -15.99 -19.65
CA GLN A 299 12.71 -15.24 -18.40
C GLN A 299 13.96 -14.32 -18.35
N ALA A 300 15.09 -14.74 -18.95
CA ALA A 300 16.29 -13.91 -19.07
C ALA A 300 16.04 -12.64 -19.93
N ALA A 301 15.18 -12.71 -20.93
CA ALA A 301 14.78 -11.54 -21.72
C ALA A 301 13.81 -10.64 -20.95
N ILE A 302 12.91 -11.21 -20.15
CA ILE A 302 12.03 -10.48 -19.23
C ILE A 302 12.87 -9.70 -18.21
N ILE A 303 13.78 -10.39 -17.49
CA ILE A 303 14.68 -9.73 -16.52
C ILE A 303 15.39 -8.55 -17.16
N GLU A 304 16.04 -8.77 -18.31
CA GLU A 304 16.85 -7.74 -18.97
C GLU A 304 16.00 -6.56 -19.46
N GLY A 305 14.84 -6.82 -20.06
CA GLY A 305 13.98 -5.77 -20.58
C GLY A 305 13.43 -4.88 -19.46
N VAL A 306 12.91 -5.48 -18.39
CA VAL A 306 12.35 -4.72 -17.25
C VAL A 306 13.45 -3.99 -16.48
N ARG A 307 14.60 -4.64 -16.23
CA ARG A 307 15.75 -3.99 -15.58
C ARG A 307 16.20 -2.73 -16.31
N ARG A 308 16.35 -2.78 -17.64
CA ARG A 308 16.76 -1.61 -18.43
C ARG A 308 15.74 -0.47 -18.36
N ALA A 309 14.46 -0.78 -18.37
CA ALA A 309 13.41 0.23 -18.26
C ALA A 309 13.39 0.86 -16.87
N GLN A 310 13.58 0.05 -15.82
CA GLN A 310 13.71 0.51 -14.44
C GLN A 310 14.94 1.40 -14.26
N GLU A 311 16.12 0.98 -14.73
CA GLU A 311 17.36 1.77 -14.68
C GLU A 311 17.25 3.08 -15.49
N TYR A 312 16.50 3.07 -16.60
CA TYR A 312 16.20 4.29 -17.36
C TYR A 312 15.40 5.27 -16.52
N ALA A 313 14.33 4.81 -15.85
CA ALA A 313 13.50 5.65 -14.98
C ALA A 313 14.33 6.18 -13.78
N GLU A 314 15.15 5.33 -13.14
CA GLU A 314 16.05 5.73 -12.06
C GLU A 314 17.07 6.78 -12.53
N GLY A 315 17.66 6.57 -13.70
CA GLY A 315 18.59 7.53 -14.31
C GLY A 315 17.95 8.87 -14.68
N LYS A 316 16.62 8.92 -14.77
CA LYS A 316 15.83 10.16 -14.93
C LYS A 316 15.40 10.79 -13.61
N GLY A 317 15.70 10.17 -12.48
CA GLY A 317 15.44 10.70 -11.15
C GLY A 317 14.27 10.04 -10.41
N SER A 318 13.67 8.97 -10.95
CA SER A 318 12.56 8.27 -10.35
C SER A 318 13.02 7.17 -9.40
N LEU A 319 12.58 7.19 -8.13
CA LEU A 319 12.77 6.09 -7.19
C LEU A 319 11.64 5.05 -7.37
N GLN A 320 12.00 3.76 -7.47
CA GLN A 320 11.02 2.68 -7.52
C GLN A 320 10.84 2.05 -6.14
N VAL A 321 9.57 1.94 -5.70
CA VAL A 321 9.17 1.26 -4.47
C VAL A 321 8.29 0.08 -4.86
N ALA A 322 8.58 -1.11 -4.33
CA ALA A 322 7.87 -2.34 -4.70
C ALA A 322 7.47 -3.19 -3.48
N ALA A 323 6.34 -3.85 -3.62
CA ALA A 323 5.83 -4.79 -2.64
C ALA A 323 6.67 -6.09 -2.62
N ALA A 324 7.01 -6.60 -1.44
CA ALA A 324 7.83 -7.82 -1.31
C ALA A 324 7.10 -9.12 -1.72
N GLY A 325 5.77 -9.08 -1.88
CA GLY A 325 4.96 -10.25 -2.22
C GLY A 325 4.29 -10.92 -1.01
N ASN A 326 3.27 -11.76 -1.27
CA ASN A 326 2.30 -12.22 -0.28
C ASN A 326 2.28 -13.75 -0.08
N SER A 327 3.37 -14.44 -0.38
CA SER A 327 3.43 -15.90 -0.37
C SER A 327 4.32 -16.49 0.73
N HIS A 328 4.70 -15.64 1.70
CA HIS A 328 5.53 -16.06 2.84
C HIS A 328 6.88 -16.67 2.44
N TYR A 329 7.43 -16.31 1.28
CA TYR A 329 8.73 -16.75 0.83
C TYR A 329 9.87 -16.10 1.64
N ASP A 330 10.90 -16.89 1.92
CA ASP A 330 12.23 -16.37 2.24
C ASP A 330 12.96 -16.04 0.93
N LEU A 331 12.95 -14.77 0.55
CA LEU A 331 13.55 -14.29 -0.70
C LEU A 331 15.09 -14.46 -0.70
N ALA A 332 15.71 -14.56 0.47
CA ALA A 332 17.14 -14.84 0.59
C ALA A 332 17.49 -16.34 0.46
N ASN A 333 16.49 -17.24 0.49
CA ASN A 333 16.69 -18.70 0.46
C ASN A 333 15.63 -19.40 -0.41
N LYS A 334 15.40 -18.92 -1.62
CA LYS A 334 14.43 -19.49 -2.58
C LYS A 334 14.80 -20.93 -2.99
N ARG A 335 13.80 -21.82 -3.09
CA ARG A 335 14.01 -23.24 -3.42
C ARG A 335 13.03 -23.79 -4.44
N SER A 336 11.80 -23.35 -4.41
CA SER A 336 10.74 -23.87 -5.27
C SER A 336 9.71 -22.80 -5.58
N ASP A 337 9.07 -22.94 -6.72
CA ASP A 337 7.90 -22.18 -7.13
C ASP A 337 6.90 -23.15 -7.76
N SER A 338 5.67 -23.15 -7.26
CA SER A 338 4.57 -23.99 -7.74
C SER A 338 3.39 -23.16 -8.23
N SER A 339 3.55 -21.85 -8.35
CA SER A 339 2.49 -20.91 -8.73
C SER A 339 2.62 -20.40 -10.16
N SER A 340 3.75 -20.65 -10.80
CA SER A 340 4.06 -20.14 -12.15
C SER A 340 4.10 -21.25 -13.21
N PRO A 341 3.74 -20.92 -14.49
CA PRO A 341 3.18 -19.63 -14.91
C PRO A 341 1.73 -19.48 -14.44
N ASN A 342 1.30 -18.27 -14.12
CA ASN A 342 -0.07 -18.03 -13.65
C ASN A 342 -1.06 -17.64 -14.76
N ASP A 343 -0.59 -17.45 -15.99
CA ASP A 343 -1.42 -17.22 -17.20
C ASP A 343 -1.80 -18.53 -17.92
N SER A 344 -1.37 -19.68 -17.40
CA SER A 344 -1.73 -21.02 -17.87
C SER A 344 -1.63 -22.03 -16.72
N THR A 345 -1.36 -23.30 -17.00
CA THR A 345 -1.24 -24.32 -15.93
C THR A 345 0.08 -24.17 -15.20
N PRO A 346 0.08 -23.88 -13.89
CA PRO A 346 1.29 -23.81 -13.10
C PRO A 346 2.05 -25.13 -13.03
N VAL A 347 3.38 -25.05 -12.92
CA VAL A 347 4.25 -26.21 -12.79
C VAL A 347 5.15 -26.09 -11.55
N ASN A 348 5.48 -27.22 -10.93
CA ASN A 348 6.45 -27.23 -9.85
C ASN A 348 7.85 -27.02 -10.42
N ARG A 349 8.52 -25.95 -10.01
CA ARG A 349 9.87 -25.59 -10.42
C ARG A 349 10.81 -25.62 -9.23
N THR A 350 12.01 -26.18 -9.41
CA THR A 350 13.14 -25.92 -8.52
C THR A 350 13.75 -24.60 -8.95
N ILE A 351 13.88 -23.66 -8.02
CA ILE A 351 14.48 -22.36 -8.24
C ILE A 351 15.66 -22.13 -7.29
N THR A 352 16.43 -21.12 -7.54
CA THR A 352 17.56 -20.69 -6.70
C THR A 352 17.46 -19.18 -6.43
N ASN A 353 18.37 -18.66 -5.60
CA ASN A 353 18.43 -17.21 -5.37
C ASN A 353 18.79 -16.38 -6.62
N ALA A 354 19.26 -17.03 -7.70
CA ALA A 354 19.45 -16.35 -8.98
C ALA A 354 18.12 -16.03 -9.70
N CYS A 355 17.05 -16.75 -9.35
CA CYS A 355 15.70 -16.44 -9.83
C CYS A 355 15.14 -15.29 -8.98
N ILE A 356 14.67 -14.23 -9.62
CA ILE A 356 14.25 -13.00 -8.94
C ILE A 356 12.78 -12.66 -9.19
N ASP A 357 12.14 -12.09 -8.19
CA ASP A 357 10.86 -11.40 -8.30
C ASP A 357 11.08 -10.02 -8.94
N ILE A 358 10.31 -9.69 -9.95
CA ILE A 358 10.41 -8.45 -10.73
C ILE A 358 9.12 -7.63 -10.57
N PRO A 359 9.23 -6.31 -10.25
CA PRO A 359 10.44 -5.50 -10.14
C PRO A 359 11.12 -5.54 -8.76
N THR A 360 10.58 -6.22 -7.80
CA THR A 360 10.90 -6.20 -6.37
C THR A 360 12.40 -6.39 -6.07
N GLU A 361 13.03 -7.40 -6.68
CA GLU A 361 14.43 -7.73 -6.44
C GLU A 361 15.41 -7.13 -7.47
N LEU A 362 14.94 -6.19 -8.30
CA LEU A 362 15.86 -5.46 -9.20
C LEU A 362 16.74 -4.49 -8.39
N PRO A 363 18.02 -4.35 -8.77
CA PRO A 363 18.90 -3.37 -8.12
C PRO A 363 18.31 -1.97 -8.16
N GLY A 364 18.33 -1.25 -7.03
CA GLY A 364 17.84 0.10 -6.97
C GLY A 364 16.37 0.23 -6.54
N VAL A 365 15.60 -0.82 -6.58
CA VAL A 365 14.21 -0.85 -6.08
C VAL A 365 14.19 -0.96 -4.55
N VAL A 366 13.27 -0.23 -3.90
CA VAL A 366 13.01 -0.35 -2.46
C VAL A 366 12.00 -1.45 -2.22
N THR A 367 12.44 -2.55 -1.60
CA THR A 367 11.60 -3.72 -1.32
C THR A 367 10.91 -3.59 0.03
N VAL A 368 9.57 -3.64 0.04
CA VAL A 368 8.74 -3.33 1.22
C VAL A 368 8.04 -4.56 1.76
N ALA A 369 8.34 -4.93 3.01
CA ALA A 369 7.59 -5.95 3.76
C ALA A 369 6.36 -5.36 4.45
N ALA A 370 5.33 -6.20 4.67
CA ALA A 370 4.11 -5.81 5.36
C ALA A 370 4.13 -6.12 6.85
N ILE A 371 3.67 -5.15 7.66
CA ILE A 371 3.37 -5.34 9.08
C ILE A 371 1.88 -5.16 9.36
N GLY A 372 1.40 -5.85 10.40
CA GLY A 372 0.08 -5.68 10.97
C GLY A 372 0.02 -4.64 12.08
N ASN A 373 -1.17 -4.44 12.65
CA ASN A 373 -1.39 -3.45 13.70
C ASN A 373 -0.54 -3.69 14.97
N GLY A 374 -0.20 -4.93 15.30
CA GLY A 374 0.65 -5.28 16.44
C GLY A 374 2.16 -5.08 16.24
N ASN A 375 2.60 -4.40 15.17
CA ASN A 375 4.01 -4.26 14.78
C ASN A 375 4.70 -5.62 14.54
N ILE A 376 3.94 -6.58 14.07
CA ILE A 376 4.38 -7.96 13.75
C ILE A 376 4.37 -8.09 12.23
N LYS A 377 5.39 -8.75 11.65
CA LYS A 377 5.37 -9.10 10.23
C LYS A 377 4.06 -9.82 9.88
N ALA A 378 3.33 -9.30 8.90
CA ALA A 378 2.11 -9.95 8.43
C ALA A 378 2.40 -11.39 7.98
N SER A 379 1.50 -12.32 8.30
CA SER A 379 1.73 -13.76 8.07
C SER A 379 2.05 -14.09 6.62
N TYR A 380 1.41 -13.41 5.70
CA TYR A 380 1.57 -13.58 4.24
C TYR A 380 2.84 -12.91 3.69
N SER A 381 3.38 -11.88 4.36
CA SER A 381 4.50 -11.09 3.81
C SER A 381 5.71 -11.95 3.52
N ASN A 382 6.23 -11.85 2.31
CA ASN A 382 7.57 -12.32 2.00
C ASN A 382 8.58 -11.60 2.90
N PHE A 383 9.73 -12.21 3.10
CA PHE A 383 10.81 -11.73 3.95
C PHE A 383 12.14 -12.19 3.39
N GLY A 384 13.23 -11.70 3.91
CA GLY A 384 14.57 -12.15 3.51
C GLY A 384 15.63 -11.16 3.95
N ARG A 385 16.69 -11.68 4.56
CA ARG A 385 17.80 -10.84 4.99
C ARG A 385 18.52 -10.24 3.79
N ASP A 386 18.80 -8.94 3.85
CA ASP A 386 19.45 -8.17 2.79
C ASP A 386 18.68 -8.12 1.46
N VAL A 387 17.38 -8.50 1.48
CA VAL A 387 16.44 -8.35 0.38
C VAL A 387 15.34 -7.34 0.74
N ILE A 388 14.82 -7.41 1.97
CA ILE A 388 13.87 -6.41 2.47
C ILE A 388 14.65 -5.16 2.86
N ASP A 389 14.26 -3.99 2.31
CA ASP A 389 14.86 -2.71 2.67
C ASP A 389 14.17 -2.09 3.89
N VAL A 390 12.83 -2.02 3.88
CA VAL A 390 12.03 -1.43 4.96
C VAL A 390 10.69 -2.15 5.11
N ALA A 391 9.98 -1.85 6.19
CA ALA A 391 8.62 -2.35 6.43
C ALA A 391 7.61 -1.20 6.60
N ALA A 392 6.35 -1.47 6.27
CA ALA A 392 5.25 -0.54 6.46
C ALA A 392 3.92 -1.27 6.69
N PRO A 393 2.86 -0.58 7.15
CA PRO A 393 1.54 -1.17 7.35
C PRO A 393 0.97 -1.80 6.08
N GLY A 394 0.70 -3.10 6.13
CA GLY A 394 0.06 -3.84 5.05
C GLY A 394 -1.21 -4.56 5.49
N GLY A 395 -1.50 -4.54 6.81
CA GLY A 395 -2.63 -5.25 7.40
C GLY A 395 -2.30 -6.69 7.80
N ASP A 396 -3.15 -7.29 8.65
CA ASP A 396 -2.95 -8.62 9.23
C ASP A 396 -4.23 -9.48 9.25
N GLY A 397 -5.17 -9.19 8.35
CA GLY A 397 -6.45 -9.89 8.24
C GLY A 397 -7.55 -9.26 9.10
N ALA A 398 -7.32 -9.05 10.39
CA ALA A 398 -8.29 -8.39 11.27
C ALA A 398 -8.30 -6.87 11.10
N TYR A 399 -7.12 -6.30 10.84
CA TYR A 399 -6.89 -4.87 10.68
C TYR A 399 -6.33 -4.59 9.28
N GLY A 400 -7.21 -4.45 8.30
CA GLY A 400 -6.84 -4.06 6.95
C GLY A 400 -6.42 -2.59 6.86
N VAL A 401 -5.75 -2.24 5.77
CA VAL A 401 -5.52 -0.86 5.37
C VAL A 401 -6.79 -0.35 4.70
N TYR A 402 -7.40 0.69 5.27
CA TYR A 402 -8.64 1.28 4.75
C TYR A 402 -8.32 2.42 3.78
N SER A 403 -8.76 2.33 2.54
CA SER A 403 -8.46 3.32 1.51
C SER A 403 -9.57 3.46 0.48
N THR A 404 -9.34 4.26 -0.54
CA THR A 404 -10.28 4.57 -1.63
C THR A 404 -10.52 3.37 -2.55
N LEU A 405 -11.74 3.24 -3.06
CA LEU A 405 -12.16 2.25 -4.07
C LEU A 405 -12.89 2.95 -5.20
N PRO A 406 -12.89 2.40 -6.43
CA PRO A 406 -13.61 3.02 -7.55
C PRO A 406 -15.08 3.32 -7.25
N GLY A 407 -15.55 4.43 -7.77
CA GLY A 407 -16.95 4.84 -7.61
C GLY A 407 -17.25 5.62 -6.33
N GLY A 408 -16.26 6.29 -5.74
CA GLY A 408 -16.41 7.08 -4.52
C GLY A 408 -16.59 6.21 -3.27
N LYS A 409 -16.13 4.95 -3.32
CA LYS A 409 -16.22 3.98 -2.24
C LYS A 409 -14.91 3.89 -1.46
N TYR A 410 -14.96 3.16 -0.34
CA TYR A 410 -13.82 2.87 0.52
C TYR A 410 -13.87 1.42 0.99
N GLY A 411 -12.71 0.85 1.31
CA GLY A 411 -12.65 -0.53 1.80
C GLY A 411 -11.30 -0.89 2.39
N ASN A 412 -11.27 -2.03 3.08
CA ASN A 412 -10.06 -2.60 3.65
C ASN A 412 -9.42 -3.58 2.66
N MET A 413 -8.10 -3.51 2.52
CA MET A 413 -7.29 -4.53 1.86
C MET A 413 -6.10 -4.92 2.73
N ASN A 414 -5.55 -6.13 2.50
CA ASN A 414 -4.35 -6.62 3.17
C ASN A 414 -3.33 -7.07 2.12
N GLY A 415 -2.08 -6.73 2.30
CA GLY A 415 -1.00 -7.15 1.40
C GLY A 415 0.24 -6.29 1.53
N THR A 416 1.36 -6.78 1.05
CA THR A 416 2.55 -5.96 0.80
C THR A 416 2.26 -4.87 -0.23
N SER A 417 1.24 -5.09 -1.08
CA SER A 417 0.65 -4.09 -1.97
C SER A 417 0.11 -2.85 -1.25
N MET A 418 -0.31 -2.98 0.02
CA MET A 418 -0.74 -1.85 0.85
C MET A 418 0.42 -1.26 1.64
N ALA A 419 1.46 -2.04 1.92
CA ALA A 419 2.68 -1.55 2.58
C ALA A 419 3.52 -0.66 1.65
N SER A 420 3.72 -1.07 0.41
CA SER A 420 4.50 -0.33 -0.59
C SER A 420 4.02 1.14 -0.78
N PRO A 421 2.72 1.45 -0.92
CA PRO A 421 2.27 2.82 -1.09
C PRO A 421 2.50 3.71 0.16
N HIS A 422 2.56 3.16 1.36
CA HIS A 422 2.99 3.92 2.52
C HIS A 422 4.44 4.42 2.35
N VAL A 423 5.33 3.53 1.90
CA VAL A 423 6.75 3.88 1.65
C VAL A 423 6.88 4.86 0.47
N ALA A 424 6.11 4.66 -0.60
CA ALA A 424 6.09 5.60 -1.72
C ALA A 424 5.63 7.00 -1.29
N GLY A 425 4.63 7.09 -0.40
CA GLY A 425 4.20 8.35 0.20
C GLY A 425 5.28 8.99 1.08
N VAL A 426 5.99 8.21 1.90
CA VAL A 426 7.12 8.72 2.70
C VAL A 426 8.26 9.20 1.81
N ALA A 427 8.58 8.48 0.71
CA ALA A 427 9.56 8.91 -0.27
C ALA A 427 9.15 10.24 -0.94
N ALA A 428 7.86 10.41 -1.24
CA ALA A 428 7.34 11.66 -1.80
C ALA A 428 7.42 12.83 -0.81
N LEU A 429 7.23 12.58 0.50
CA LEU A 429 7.47 13.59 1.53
C LEU A 429 8.95 13.97 1.61
N LEU A 430 9.87 12.99 1.56
CA LEU A 430 11.33 13.24 1.51
C LEU A 430 11.72 14.09 0.30
N LYS A 431 11.20 13.73 -0.89
CA LYS A 431 11.44 14.49 -2.12
C LYS A 431 10.85 15.90 -2.07
N SER A 432 9.69 16.06 -1.43
CA SER A 432 9.08 17.38 -1.22
C SER A 432 9.92 18.25 -0.28
N ALA A 433 10.55 17.67 0.74
CA ALA A 433 11.43 18.36 1.67
C ALA A 433 12.79 18.71 1.07
N ASP A 434 13.29 17.87 0.15
CA ASP A 434 14.56 18.05 -0.56
C ASP A 434 14.40 17.73 -2.06
N PRO A 435 13.98 18.71 -2.86
CA PRO A 435 13.77 18.51 -4.30
C PRO A 435 15.04 18.11 -5.09
N ALA A 436 16.23 18.32 -4.53
CA ALA A 436 17.49 17.92 -5.15
C ALA A 436 17.88 16.46 -4.84
N ALA A 437 17.21 15.81 -3.88
CA ALA A 437 17.52 14.43 -3.51
C ALA A 437 17.40 13.47 -4.70
N THR A 438 18.45 12.69 -4.92
CA THR A 438 18.49 11.63 -5.93
C THR A 438 17.71 10.38 -5.46
N PRO A 439 17.36 9.44 -6.34
CA PRO A 439 16.77 8.16 -5.94
C PRO A 439 17.62 7.42 -4.88
N ALA A 440 18.94 7.45 -5.01
CA ALA A 440 19.84 6.86 -4.03
C ALA A 440 19.78 7.56 -2.66
N ASP A 441 19.68 8.90 -2.63
CA ASP A 441 19.52 9.66 -1.39
C ASP A 441 18.18 9.34 -0.73
N LEU A 442 17.10 9.27 -1.49
CA LEU A 442 15.77 8.92 -0.99
C LEU A 442 15.77 7.51 -0.37
N ARG A 443 16.36 6.53 -1.08
CA ARG A 443 16.49 5.16 -0.58
C ARG A 443 17.28 5.10 0.72
N ALA A 444 18.42 5.77 0.78
CA ALA A 444 19.24 5.81 1.98
C ALA A 444 18.51 6.46 3.17
N ARG A 445 17.72 7.52 2.93
CA ARG A 445 16.94 8.21 3.97
C ARG A 445 15.75 7.37 4.44
N LEU A 446 15.07 6.63 3.57
CA LEU A 446 14.01 5.70 3.96
C LEU A 446 14.52 4.69 5.00
N GLY A 447 15.71 4.12 4.80
CA GLY A 447 16.33 3.22 5.76
C GLY A 447 16.84 3.94 7.02
N THR A 448 17.69 4.95 6.87
CA THR A 448 18.33 5.62 8.03
C THR A 448 17.34 6.36 8.94
N GLN A 449 16.19 6.76 8.43
CA GLN A 449 15.12 7.40 9.19
C GLN A 449 14.06 6.40 9.66
N ALA A 450 14.14 5.13 9.25
CA ALA A 450 13.23 4.11 9.73
C ALA A 450 13.32 3.96 11.26
N THR A 451 12.27 3.44 11.85
CA THR A 451 12.24 3.11 13.27
C THR A 451 12.68 1.66 13.42
N ASP A 452 13.80 1.47 14.11
CA ASP A 452 14.37 0.16 14.40
C ASP A 452 13.32 -0.79 14.98
N THR A 453 13.23 -1.99 14.43
CA THR A 453 12.24 -3.00 14.84
C THR A 453 12.95 -4.33 15.12
N ALA A 454 12.89 -4.78 16.36
CA ALA A 454 13.53 -6.04 16.77
C ALA A 454 12.83 -7.26 16.17
N CYS A 455 13.61 -8.31 15.89
CA CYS A 455 13.07 -9.62 15.56
C CYS A 455 12.16 -10.13 16.69
N PRO A 456 10.96 -10.66 16.37
CA PRO A 456 10.18 -11.45 17.33
C PRO A 456 10.91 -12.77 17.65
N SER A 457 10.34 -13.55 18.59
CA SER A 457 10.85 -14.90 18.90
C SER A 457 10.53 -15.90 17.76
N ASP A 458 11.03 -15.60 16.56
CA ASP A 458 10.88 -16.42 15.35
C ASP A 458 12.26 -16.63 14.72
N SER A 459 12.70 -17.89 14.63
CA SER A 459 14.04 -18.27 14.13
C SER A 459 14.29 -17.89 12.66
N ARG A 460 13.25 -17.56 11.91
CA ARG A 460 13.35 -17.07 10.52
C ARG A 460 13.77 -15.61 10.46
N CYS A 461 13.49 -14.85 11.52
CA CYS A 461 13.94 -13.47 11.62
C CYS A 461 15.41 -13.45 12.06
N THR A 462 16.30 -13.23 11.14
CA THR A 462 17.75 -13.15 11.38
C THR A 462 18.24 -11.73 11.19
N GLY A 463 19.23 -11.31 11.99
CA GLY A 463 19.82 -9.97 11.90
C GLY A 463 19.86 -9.27 13.24
N THR A 464 19.93 -7.94 13.19
CA THR A 464 19.95 -7.03 14.35
C THR A 464 18.64 -6.24 14.45
N THR A 465 18.46 -5.49 15.53
CA THR A 465 17.32 -4.56 15.65
C THR A 465 17.34 -3.49 14.55
N ALA A 466 18.54 -3.03 14.17
CA ALA A 466 18.70 -2.00 13.13
C ALA A 466 18.53 -2.56 11.70
N LYS A 467 18.75 -3.88 11.48
CA LYS A 467 18.54 -4.49 10.16
C LYS A 467 18.31 -6.00 10.29
N ASN A 468 17.15 -6.47 9.83
CA ASN A 468 16.79 -7.88 9.92
C ASN A 468 15.93 -8.37 8.76
N ALA A 469 15.73 -9.69 8.72
CA ALA A 469 15.05 -10.36 7.62
C ALA A 469 13.55 -10.02 7.48
N PHE A 470 12.87 -9.55 8.54
CA PHE A 470 11.43 -9.27 8.53
C PHE A 470 11.10 -7.82 8.22
N PHE A 471 11.93 -6.89 8.69
CA PHE A 471 11.63 -5.47 8.68
C PHE A 471 12.67 -4.64 7.90
N GLY A 472 13.69 -5.28 7.32
CA GLY A 472 14.81 -4.56 6.69
C GLY A 472 15.50 -3.64 7.70
N GLU A 473 15.67 -2.37 7.35
CA GLU A 473 16.23 -1.32 8.21
C GLU A 473 15.18 -0.75 9.19
N GLY A 474 13.97 -1.31 9.24
CA GLY A 474 12.92 -0.98 10.19
C GLY A 474 11.64 -0.47 9.52
N GLN A 475 10.74 0.06 10.35
CA GLN A 475 9.49 0.64 9.92
C GLN A 475 9.69 2.09 9.47
N VAL A 476 9.19 2.48 8.30
CA VAL A 476 9.30 3.87 7.82
C VAL A 476 8.58 4.87 8.74
N ASP A 477 9.06 6.12 8.75
CA ASP A 477 8.55 7.19 9.61
C ASP A 477 8.34 8.48 8.80
N ALA A 478 7.08 8.83 8.59
CA ALA A 478 6.70 10.00 7.80
C ALA A 478 7.04 11.32 8.50
N LEU A 479 7.01 11.36 9.83
CA LEU A 479 7.34 12.57 10.58
C LEU A 479 8.83 12.92 10.45
N LYS A 480 9.71 11.92 10.53
CA LYS A 480 11.15 12.13 10.28
C LYS A 480 11.41 12.60 8.84
N ALA A 481 10.65 12.08 7.88
CA ALA A 481 10.79 12.46 6.47
C ALA A 481 10.55 13.96 6.22
N VAL A 482 9.70 14.61 7.00
CA VAL A 482 9.42 16.05 6.91
C VAL A 482 10.24 16.90 7.88
N GLY A 483 11.31 16.33 8.46
CA GLY A 483 12.18 17.03 9.40
C GLY A 483 11.65 17.14 10.82
N GLY A 484 10.56 16.44 11.15
CA GLY A 484 10.04 16.31 12.50
C GLY A 484 10.90 15.38 13.35
N THR A 485 10.85 15.55 14.65
CA THR A 485 11.51 14.65 15.60
C THR A 485 10.49 13.70 16.17
N THR A 486 10.67 12.40 15.91
CA THR A 486 9.89 11.36 16.60
C THR A 486 10.31 11.36 18.06
N PRO A 487 9.38 11.40 19.02
CA PRO A 487 9.73 11.22 20.41
C PRO A 487 10.49 9.90 20.61
N PRO A 488 11.51 9.87 21.49
CA PRO A 488 12.23 8.62 21.77
C PRO A 488 11.26 7.50 22.18
N PRO A 489 11.47 6.26 21.75
CA PRO A 489 10.66 5.13 22.22
C PRO A 489 10.63 5.08 23.76
N GLY A 490 9.43 5.01 24.33
CA GLY A 490 9.24 4.99 25.78
C GLY A 490 9.02 6.35 26.45
N ARG A 491 9.03 7.45 25.70
CA ARG A 491 8.73 8.79 26.26
C ARG A 491 7.42 9.40 25.76
N TYR A 492 6.73 8.76 24.83
CA TYR A 492 5.42 9.17 24.33
C TYR A 492 4.36 8.19 24.84
N PHE A 493 3.32 8.73 25.44
CA PHE A 493 2.19 7.99 25.98
C PHE A 493 0.90 8.64 25.53
N GLU A 494 -0.07 7.86 25.10
CA GLU A 494 -1.31 8.35 24.50
C GLU A 494 -2.52 7.58 25.03
N ASN A 495 -3.65 8.27 25.13
CA ASN A 495 -4.96 7.67 25.33
C ASN A 495 -5.92 8.19 24.24
N THR A 496 -6.43 7.29 23.43
CA THR A 496 -7.37 7.55 22.33
C THR A 496 -8.78 7.02 22.64
N ALA A 497 -9.04 6.65 23.88
CA ALA A 497 -10.37 6.22 24.31
C ALA A 497 -11.26 7.46 24.52
N ASP A 498 -12.39 7.48 23.82
CA ASP A 498 -13.39 8.55 23.97
C ASP A 498 -13.92 8.63 25.39
N VAL A 499 -13.88 9.83 25.98
CA VAL A 499 -14.52 10.12 27.28
C VAL A 499 -15.53 11.24 27.09
N THR A 500 -16.81 10.92 27.19
CA THR A 500 -17.89 11.92 27.04
C THR A 500 -17.79 13.02 28.08
N VAL A 501 -17.80 14.29 27.66
CA VAL A 501 -17.95 15.49 28.48
C VAL A 501 -19.41 15.91 28.40
N ALA A 502 -20.18 15.60 29.45
CA ALA A 502 -21.56 16.03 29.55
C ALA A 502 -21.65 17.48 30.04
N ASP A 503 -22.75 18.13 29.72
CA ASP A 503 -23.08 19.48 30.16
C ASP A 503 -22.88 19.68 31.69
N ASN A 504 -22.17 20.75 32.06
CA ASN A 504 -21.77 21.05 33.44
C ASN A 504 -21.00 19.93 34.18
N ALA A 505 -20.30 19.06 33.46
CA ALA A 505 -19.61 17.92 34.04
C ALA A 505 -18.10 18.13 34.20
N THR A 506 -17.50 17.29 35.04
CA THR A 506 -16.05 17.11 35.12
C THR A 506 -15.72 15.66 34.83
N VAL A 507 -14.79 15.43 33.91
CA VAL A 507 -14.34 14.10 33.53
C VAL A 507 -12.82 14.01 33.54
N GLU A 508 -12.29 12.80 33.68
CA GLU A 508 -10.85 12.52 33.65
C GLU A 508 -10.55 11.37 32.69
N SER A 509 -9.53 11.53 31.86
CA SER A 509 -8.98 10.50 31.00
C SER A 509 -7.56 10.15 31.49
N PRO A 510 -7.26 8.88 31.86
CA PRO A 510 -5.97 8.51 32.43
C PRO A 510 -4.96 8.06 31.35
N ILE A 511 -3.68 8.36 31.57
CA ILE A 511 -2.51 7.75 30.90
C ILE A 511 -1.60 7.16 31.98
N THR A 512 -1.24 5.88 31.84
CA THR A 512 -0.25 5.26 32.73
C THR A 512 1.11 5.28 32.09
N VAL A 513 2.01 6.06 32.69
CA VAL A 513 3.42 6.21 32.25
C VAL A 513 4.28 5.16 32.94
N THR A 514 4.99 4.36 32.15
CA THR A 514 5.91 3.32 32.62
C THR A 514 7.27 3.45 31.92
N GLY A 515 8.34 2.98 32.57
CA GLY A 515 9.67 2.95 31.96
C GLY A 515 10.39 4.31 31.85
N VAL A 516 9.80 5.39 32.37
CA VAL A 516 10.46 6.70 32.50
C VAL A 516 10.97 6.83 33.94
N THR A 517 12.28 6.93 34.11
CA THR A 517 12.91 7.04 35.41
C THR A 517 13.17 8.52 35.78
N GLY A 518 13.06 8.84 37.07
CA GLY A 518 13.28 10.20 37.59
C GLY A 518 12.04 11.08 37.47
N ASN A 519 12.27 12.38 37.51
CA ASN A 519 11.20 13.38 37.43
C ASN A 519 10.81 13.68 35.99
N ALA A 520 9.60 14.20 35.81
CA ALA A 520 9.13 14.72 34.53
C ALA A 520 9.97 15.94 34.11
N PRO A 521 10.04 16.28 32.81
CA PRO A 521 10.83 17.44 32.37
C PRO A 521 10.13 18.77 32.69
N ALA A 522 10.93 19.83 32.78
CA ALA A 522 10.41 21.20 32.88
C ALA A 522 9.67 21.67 31.62
N ALA A 523 9.74 20.91 30.56
CA ALA A 523 9.05 21.19 29.29
C ALA A 523 8.21 19.99 28.82
N LEU A 524 7.49 19.34 29.74
CA LEU A 524 6.55 18.26 29.43
C LEU A 524 5.51 18.73 28.40
N LYS A 525 5.38 18.02 27.30
CA LYS A 525 4.39 18.32 26.28
C LYS A 525 3.11 17.55 26.55
N VAL A 526 1.99 18.26 26.51
CA VAL A 526 0.64 17.74 26.70
C VAL A 526 -0.17 18.06 25.45
N GLY A 527 -0.31 17.10 24.56
CA GLY A 527 -1.18 17.21 23.38
C GLY A 527 -2.61 16.85 23.76
N VAL A 528 -3.60 17.64 23.35
CA VAL A 528 -5.02 17.39 23.59
C VAL A 528 -5.81 17.52 22.31
N ASP A 529 -6.80 16.65 22.16
CA ASP A 529 -7.88 16.72 21.18
C ASP A 529 -9.21 16.52 21.93
N VAL A 530 -9.90 17.64 22.19
CA VAL A 530 -11.19 17.66 22.87
C VAL A 530 -12.22 18.23 21.89
N LYS A 531 -13.18 17.42 21.51
CA LYS A 531 -14.32 17.82 20.68
C LYS A 531 -15.40 18.43 21.57
N HIS A 532 -15.80 19.65 21.28
CA HIS A 532 -16.84 20.37 22.02
C HIS A 532 -17.52 21.42 21.13
N THR A 533 -18.78 21.68 21.35
CA THR A 533 -19.56 22.64 20.55
C THR A 533 -19.34 24.10 20.97
N TYR A 534 -18.72 24.35 22.12
CA TYR A 534 -18.34 25.68 22.59
C TYR A 534 -17.11 25.56 23.52
N ARG A 535 -15.90 25.76 22.99
CA ARG A 535 -14.66 25.52 23.74
C ARG A 535 -14.41 26.50 24.89
N GLY A 536 -15.01 27.69 24.84
CA GLY A 536 -14.91 28.70 25.88
C GLY A 536 -15.44 28.26 27.25
N ASP A 537 -16.33 27.27 27.26
CA ASP A 537 -16.92 26.72 28.48
C ASP A 537 -15.99 25.73 29.20
N LEU A 538 -14.89 25.35 28.53
CA LEU A 538 -14.00 24.32 29.03
C LEU A 538 -12.86 24.87 29.87
N VAL A 539 -12.57 24.16 30.97
CA VAL A 539 -11.31 24.27 31.73
C VAL A 539 -10.56 22.96 31.62
N LEU A 540 -9.34 23.00 31.10
CA LEU A 540 -8.46 21.85 30.94
C LEU A 540 -7.34 21.89 31.96
N SER A 541 -7.04 20.76 32.60
CA SER A 541 -5.95 20.62 33.54
C SER A 541 -5.25 19.26 33.37
N LEU A 542 -3.92 19.26 33.52
CA LEU A 542 -3.14 18.06 33.72
C LEU A 542 -3.07 17.73 35.21
N VAL A 543 -3.37 16.50 35.58
CA VAL A 543 -3.25 15.99 36.94
C VAL A 543 -2.10 14.99 36.98
N ALA A 544 -1.09 15.28 37.82
CA ALA A 544 0.10 14.45 38.01
C ALA A 544 -0.21 13.19 38.86
N PRO A 545 0.70 12.21 38.92
CA PRO A 545 0.48 10.96 39.68
C PRO A 545 0.28 11.17 41.19
N ASP A 546 0.83 12.24 41.78
CA ASP A 546 0.66 12.59 43.19
C ASP A 546 -0.60 13.42 43.47
N GLY A 547 -1.31 13.86 42.40
CA GLY A 547 -2.51 14.69 42.48
C GLY A 547 -2.28 16.17 42.23
N SER A 548 -1.05 16.62 42.01
CA SER A 548 -0.73 18.00 41.62
C SER A 548 -1.43 18.37 40.33
N VAL A 549 -1.94 19.61 40.23
CA VAL A 549 -2.77 20.07 39.12
C VAL A 549 -2.12 21.23 38.39
N TYR A 550 -1.97 21.12 37.08
CA TYR A 550 -1.40 22.13 36.18
C TYR A 550 -2.49 22.64 35.24
N SER A 551 -2.73 23.97 35.22
CA SER A 551 -3.68 24.57 34.27
C SER A 551 -3.14 24.45 32.84
N LEU A 552 -3.99 24.01 31.89
CA LEU A 552 -3.71 23.97 30.46
C LEU A 552 -4.50 25.03 29.72
N GLU A 553 -5.82 25.11 29.98
CA GLU A 553 -6.74 26.08 29.39
C GLU A 553 -7.71 26.53 30.48
N ASP A 554 -7.97 27.82 30.56
CA ASP A 554 -8.92 28.41 31.52
C ASP A 554 -10.23 28.80 30.79
N PHE A 555 -11.32 28.89 31.55
CA PHE A 555 -12.62 29.36 31.06
C PHE A 555 -12.49 30.72 30.34
N ALA A 556 -13.03 30.84 29.14
CA ALA A 556 -12.95 32.02 28.30
C ALA A 556 -14.34 32.44 27.80
N ASP A 557 -15.08 33.18 28.65
CA ASP A 557 -16.40 33.68 28.29
C ASP A 557 -16.36 34.46 26.97
N GLY A 558 -17.17 34.01 26.01
CA GLY A 558 -17.26 34.60 24.66
C GLY A 558 -16.37 33.95 23.59
N ASP A 559 -15.54 32.93 23.90
CA ASP A 559 -14.87 32.14 22.86
C ASP A 559 -15.81 31.04 22.33
N SER A 560 -16.59 31.40 21.31
CA SER A 560 -17.58 30.53 20.67
C SER A 560 -16.98 29.56 19.65
N GLY A 561 -15.68 29.38 19.62
CA GLY A 561 -15.05 28.37 18.75
C GLY A 561 -15.37 26.95 19.20
N ASP A 562 -15.41 26.02 18.24
CA ASP A 562 -15.50 24.58 18.51
C ASP A 562 -14.12 24.04 18.87
N ASP A 563 -14.06 22.87 19.46
CA ASP A 563 -12.90 22.01 19.70
C ASP A 563 -11.65 22.67 20.32
N VAL A 564 -10.93 21.91 21.14
CA VAL A 564 -9.58 22.25 21.62
C VAL A 564 -8.60 21.22 21.06
N VAL A 565 -7.86 21.59 20.01
CA VAL A 565 -6.79 20.77 19.42
C VAL A 565 -5.48 21.52 19.54
N LYS A 566 -4.69 21.21 20.60
CA LYS A 566 -3.54 22.02 20.96
C LYS A 566 -2.50 21.23 21.75
N THR A 567 -1.24 21.63 21.68
CA THR A 567 -0.16 21.11 22.54
C THR A 567 0.30 22.18 23.52
N TYR A 568 0.22 21.86 24.79
CA TYR A 568 0.70 22.70 25.90
C TYR A 568 2.10 22.29 26.33
N THR A 569 2.82 23.22 26.99
CA THR A 569 4.10 22.93 27.62
C THR A 569 3.94 23.22 29.10
N VAL A 570 4.24 22.23 29.95
CA VAL A 570 4.08 22.29 31.40
C VAL A 570 5.42 22.05 32.06
N ASP A 571 5.78 22.89 33.01
CA ASP A 571 6.90 22.59 33.94
C ASP A 571 6.41 21.63 35.03
N ALA A 572 6.68 20.33 34.80
CA ALA A 572 6.34 19.26 35.73
C ALA A 572 7.61 18.67 36.39
N SER A 573 8.70 19.42 36.46
CA SER A 573 10.00 18.95 36.96
C SER A 573 10.01 18.56 38.44
N SER A 574 9.00 18.98 39.22
CA SER A 574 8.77 18.51 40.58
C SER A 574 8.15 17.12 40.68
N GLU A 575 7.53 16.64 39.61
CA GLU A 575 6.71 15.42 39.62
C GLU A 575 7.51 14.18 39.22
N THR A 576 7.17 13.03 39.81
CA THR A 576 7.67 11.74 39.33
C THR A 576 7.09 11.43 37.95
N ALA A 577 7.95 11.12 36.98
CA ALA A 577 7.52 10.85 35.61
C ALA A 577 6.62 9.61 35.51
N SER A 578 6.99 8.50 36.15
CA SER A 578 6.22 7.25 36.16
C SER A 578 5.01 7.33 37.07
N GLY A 579 3.87 6.83 36.62
CA GLY A 579 2.61 6.83 37.36
C GLY A 579 1.42 7.12 36.46
N THR A 580 0.26 7.31 37.04
CA THR A 580 -0.96 7.63 36.28
C THR A 580 -1.19 9.13 36.25
N TRP A 581 -1.00 9.69 35.07
CA TRP A 581 -1.35 11.07 34.73
C TRP A 581 -2.78 11.12 34.20
N LYS A 582 -3.49 12.26 34.34
CA LYS A 582 -4.85 12.41 33.83
C LYS A 582 -5.03 13.76 33.16
N LEU A 583 -5.71 13.77 32.01
CA LEU A 583 -6.32 14.98 31.48
C LEU A 583 -7.67 15.15 32.17
N ARG A 584 -7.87 16.27 32.88
CA ARG A 584 -9.15 16.66 33.46
C ARG A 584 -9.77 17.75 32.59
N VAL A 585 -11.01 17.51 32.16
CA VAL A 585 -11.81 18.48 31.43
C VAL A 585 -13.05 18.80 32.25
N ARG A 586 -13.32 20.09 32.43
CA ARG A 586 -14.52 20.59 33.14
C ARG A 586 -15.27 21.50 32.18
N ASP A 587 -16.51 21.19 31.96
CA ASP A 587 -17.48 22.08 31.34
C ASP A 587 -18.13 22.92 32.44
N LEU A 588 -18.13 24.26 32.29
CA LEU A 588 -18.59 25.21 33.32
C LEU A 588 -19.85 25.98 32.92
N ALA A 589 -20.37 25.79 31.73
CA ALA A 589 -21.59 26.44 31.26
C ALA A 589 -22.63 25.44 30.79
N ALA A 590 -23.87 25.86 30.61
CA ALA A 590 -24.97 25.00 30.25
C ALA A 590 -25.21 24.98 28.74
N GLN A 591 -25.72 23.88 28.21
CA GLN A 591 -26.24 23.63 26.85
C GLN A 591 -25.29 22.96 25.88
N ASP A 592 -23.99 22.89 26.14
CA ASP A 592 -23.01 22.31 25.26
C ASP A 592 -22.50 20.97 25.77
N THR A 593 -21.99 20.12 24.90
CA THR A 593 -21.47 18.81 25.25
C THR A 593 -20.33 18.42 24.29
N GLY A 594 -19.48 17.50 24.73
CA GLY A 594 -18.38 17.04 23.92
C GLY A 594 -17.79 15.71 24.37
N ARG A 595 -16.53 15.51 24.01
CA ARG A 595 -15.73 14.38 24.46
C ARG A 595 -14.24 14.70 24.41
N ILE A 596 -13.47 14.07 25.25
CA ILE A 596 -12.04 13.91 25.05
C ILE A 596 -11.90 12.83 23.95
N ASP A 597 -11.40 13.20 22.78
CA ASP A 597 -11.19 12.29 21.64
C ASP A 597 -9.83 11.60 21.74
N ALA A 598 -8.80 12.36 22.08
CA ALA A 598 -7.46 11.84 22.36
C ALA A 598 -6.64 12.83 23.20
N TRP A 599 -5.63 12.32 23.89
CA TRP A 599 -4.60 13.17 24.49
C TRP A 599 -3.31 12.39 24.70
N ASN A 600 -2.18 13.10 24.81
CA ASN A 600 -0.88 12.47 24.92
C ASN A 600 0.09 13.27 25.82
N LEU A 601 1.11 12.56 26.29
CA LEU A 601 2.25 13.10 27.02
C LEU A 601 3.55 12.76 26.29
N THR A 602 4.43 13.76 26.15
CA THR A 602 5.80 13.55 25.66
C THR A 602 6.78 14.07 26.71
N PHE A 603 7.56 13.11 27.26
CA PHE A 603 8.55 13.35 28.31
C PHE A 603 9.93 13.71 27.77
#